data_40278f86c664d6882b92aed055c99483
#
_entry.id   40278f86c664d6882b92aed055c99483
#
_cell.length_a   1.000
_cell.length_b   1.000
_cell.length_c   1.000
_cell.angle_alpha   90.00
_cell.angle_beta   90.00
_cell.angle_gamma   90.00
#
_symmetry.space_group_name_H-M   'P 1'
#
loop_
_entity.id
_entity.type
_entity.pdbx_description
1 polymer ?
#
loop_
_entity_poly.entity_id
_entity_poly.type
_entity_poly.pdbx_seq_one_letter_code
_entity_poly.pdbx_strand_id
1 'polypeptide(L)'
;FLAPLKIASLAVLGIAAFAIPSGFIPPAINNYVAAPISEGFVNGYLTMDTLGALVFGIVIIHAIHSRGVTDKKLVTKYAVIASLISGVGLTLVYLSLFKLGVGSHEAAPNAANGAIILHAYVQHAFGDIGSLFLTGMIFLACMVTAIGLTCACAEYFSELTKIPYKILVFILIGFSFI
;
A
#
# COMPACT_ATOMS: atom_id res chain seq x y z
N PHE A 1 -0.10 8.84 14.92
CA PHE A 1 0.15 10.06 14.13
C PHE A 1 0.70 9.77 12.73
N LEU A 2 1.55 8.76 12.53
CA LEU A 2 2.17 8.46 11.22
C LEU A 2 1.18 7.90 10.19
N ALA A 3 0.24 7.04 10.58
CA ALA A 3 -0.71 6.43 9.66
C ALA A 3 -1.68 7.47 9.02
N PRO A 4 -2.31 8.38 9.76
CA PRO A 4 -3.11 9.45 9.15
C PRO A 4 -2.30 10.34 8.20
N LEU A 5 -1.05 10.65 8.53
CA LEU A 5 -0.18 11.45 7.67
C LEU A 5 0.12 10.75 6.35
N LYS A 6 0.39 9.43 6.39
CA LYS A 6 0.56 8.60 5.18
C LYS A 6 -0.69 8.60 4.31
N ILE A 7 -1.87 8.41 4.92
CA ILE A 7 -3.15 8.41 4.18
C ILE A 7 -3.40 9.77 3.54
N ALA A 8 -3.16 10.87 4.27
CA ALA A 8 -3.32 12.21 3.74
C ALA A 8 -2.37 12.49 2.57
N SER A 9 -1.10 12.08 2.66
CA SER A 9 -0.14 12.26 1.56
C SER A 9 -0.49 11.43 0.32
N LEU A 10 -0.97 10.20 0.49
CA LEU A 10 -1.48 9.38 -0.61
C LEU A 10 -2.74 9.97 -1.24
N ALA A 11 -3.63 10.54 -0.43
CA ALA A 11 -4.83 11.21 -0.92
C ALA A 11 -4.48 12.45 -1.77
N VAL A 12 -3.51 13.25 -1.34
CA VAL A 12 -3.01 14.40 -2.11
C VAL A 12 -2.47 13.95 -3.46
N LEU A 13 -1.63 12.91 -3.48
CA LEU A 13 -1.09 12.37 -4.72
C LEU A 13 -2.20 11.79 -5.62
N GLY A 14 -3.15 11.07 -5.04
CA GLY A 14 -4.31 10.54 -5.75
C GLY A 14 -5.16 11.64 -6.38
N ILE A 15 -5.48 12.70 -5.64
CA ILE A 15 -6.23 13.84 -6.16
C ILE A 15 -5.45 14.53 -7.29
N ALA A 16 -4.14 14.73 -7.12
CA ALA A 16 -3.29 15.30 -8.15
C ALA A 16 -3.30 14.47 -9.45
N ALA A 17 -3.28 13.13 -9.35
CA ALA A 17 -3.34 12.24 -10.50
C ALA A 17 -4.66 12.40 -11.31
N PHE A 18 -5.75 12.79 -10.66
CA PHE A 18 -7.03 13.04 -11.33
C PHE A 18 -7.21 14.50 -11.76
N ALA A 19 -6.62 15.45 -11.03
CA ALA A 19 -6.77 16.89 -11.30
C ALA A 19 -5.86 17.35 -12.44
N ILE A 20 -4.67 16.77 -12.59
CA ILE A 20 -3.72 17.11 -13.65
C ILE A 20 -4.07 16.29 -14.89
N PRO A 21 -4.31 16.94 -16.05
CA PRO A 21 -4.61 16.23 -17.28
C PRO A 21 -3.48 15.26 -17.63
N SER A 22 -3.84 14.03 -17.94
CA SER A 22 -2.88 13.05 -18.48
C SER A 22 -2.47 13.45 -19.88
N GLY A 23 -1.19 13.35 -20.20
CA GLY A 23 -0.69 13.51 -21.56
C GLY A 23 -1.22 12.43 -22.50
N PHE A 24 -0.52 12.15 -23.59
CA PHE A 24 -0.88 11.10 -24.54
C PHE A 24 -0.96 9.74 -23.85
N ILE A 25 -2.09 9.06 -24.02
CA ILE A 25 -2.30 7.69 -23.51
C ILE A 25 -1.80 6.73 -24.59
N PRO A 26 -0.70 5.99 -24.33
CA PRO A 26 -0.17 5.04 -25.31
C PRO A 26 -1.16 3.88 -25.51
N PRO A 27 -1.17 3.25 -26.69
CA PRO A 27 -1.97 2.04 -26.91
C PRO A 27 -1.50 0.90 -26.01
N ALA A 28 -2.42 -0.01 -25.70
CA ALA A 28 -2.09 -1.22 -24.93
C ALA A 28 -1.03 -2.04 -25.68
N ILE A 29 -0.09 -2.62 -24.94
CA ILE A 29 1.03 -3.40 -25.48
C ILE A 29 1.01 -4.84 -24.96
N ASN A 30 1.70 -5.74 -25.67
CA ASN A 30 1.91 -7.13 -25.29
C ASN A 30 0.58 -7.89 -25.03
N ASN A 31 0.57 -8.71 -23.98
CA ASN A 31 -0.53 -9.56 -23.61
C ASN A 31 -1.81 -8.80 -23.22
N TYR A 32 -1.68 -7.52 -22.83
CA TYR A 32 -2.84 -6.67 -22.52
C TYR A 32 -3.73 -6.36 -23.73
N VAL A 33 -3.21 -6.52 -24.96
CA VAL A 33 -4.02 -6.43 -26.19
C VAL A 33 -4.90 -7.66 -26.36
N ALA A 34 -4.35 -8.85 -26.09
CA ALA A 34 -5.04 -10.13 -26.32
C ALA A 34 -5.95 -10.54 -25.16
N ALA A 35 -5.50 -10.32 -23.91
CA ALA A 35 -6.20 -10.82 -22.71
C ALA A 35 -6.12 -9.82 -21.54
N PRO A 36 -6.70 -8.60 -21.66
CA PRO A 36 -6.53 -7.52 -20.67
C PRO A 36 -7.05 -7.90 -19.27
N ILE A 37 -8.15 -8.64 -19.18
CA ILE A 37 -8.74 -9.02 -17.88
C ILE A 37 -7.86 -10.07 -17.19
N SER A 38 -7.39 -11.07 -17.92
CA SER A 38 -6.53 -12.13 -17.36
C SER A 38 -5.20 -11.58 -16.87
N GLU A 39 -4.54 -10.76 -17.68
CA GLU A 39 -3.27 -10.12 -17.31
C GLU A 39 -3.45 -9.16 -16.13
N GLY A 40 -4.52 -8.36 -16.13
CA GLY A 40 -4.84 -7.47 -15.01
C GLY A 40 -5.09 -8.24 -13.73
N PHE A 41 -5.81 -9.36 -13.79
CA PHE A 41 -6.07 -10.21 -12.62
C PHE A 41 -4.78 -10.83 -12.08
N VAL A 42 -3.94 -11.41 -12.94
CA VAL A 42 -2.67 -12.03 -12.55
C VAL A 42 -1.73 -10.99 -11.91
N ASN A 43 -1.57 -9.83 -12.55
CA ASN A 43 -0.72 -8.78 -12.01
C ASN A 43 -1.28 -8.19 -10.70
N GLY A 44 -2.59 -8.05 -10.58
CA GLY A 44 -3.25 -7.67 -9.32
C GLY A 44 -3.02 -8.70 -8.20
N TYR A 45 -3.08 -9.98 -8.51
CA TYR A 45 -2.79 -11.05 -7.55
C TYR A 45 -1.31 -11.02 -7.09
N LEU A 46 -0.38 -10.72 -8.00
CA LEU A 46 1.06 -10.62 -7.70
C LEU A 46 1.43 -9.45 -6.77
N THR A 47 0.53 -8.51 -6.52
CA THR A 47 0.76 -7.43 -5.52
C THR A 47 0.84 -7.94 -4.08
N MET A 48 0.47 -9.20 -3.83
CA MET A 48 0.49 -9.85 -2.50
C MET A 48 -0.40 -9.21 -1.43
N ASP A 49 -1.30 -8.30 -1.79
CA ASP A 49 -2.19 -7.63 -0.84
C ASP A 49 -3.10 -8.60 -0.10
N THR A 50 -3.54 -9.68 -0.77
CA THR A 50 -4.35 -10.73 -0.15
C THR A 50 -3.60 -11.45 0.96
N LEU A 51 -2.30 -11.75 0.77
CA LEU A 51 -1.46 -12.35 1.80
C LEU A 51 -1.24 -11.37 2.96
N GLY A 52 -0.99 -10.10 2.65
CA GLY A 52 -0.92 -9.04 3.66
C GLY A 52 -2.19 -8.92 4.48
N ALA A 53 -3.36 -9.00 3.85
CA ALA A 53 -4.65 -8.92 4.53
C ALA A 53 -4.86 -10.06 5.53
N LEU A 54 -4.38 -11.28 5.26
CA LEU A 54 -4.44 -12.40 6.20
C LEU A 54 -3.61 -12.13 7.45
N VAL A 55 -2.41 -11.61 7.30
CA VAL A 55 -1.51 -11.28 8.43
C VAL A 55 -2.09 -10.12 9.25
N PHE A 56 -2.55 -9.05 8.60
CA PHE A 56 -3.13 -7.90 9.29
C PHE A 56 -4.50 -8.17 9.91
N GLY A 57 -5.19 -9.23 9.51
CA GLY A 57 -6.48 -9.64 10.09
C GLY A 57 -6.39 -9.86 11.60
N ILE A 58 -5.31 -10.45 12.09
CA ILE A 58 -5.06 -10.67 13.52
C ILE A 58 -4.95 -9.33 14.26
N VAL A 59 -4.18 -8.39 13.71
CA VAL A 59 -3.98 -7.05 14.30
C VAL A 59 -5.30 -6.29 14.39
N ILE A 60 -6.19 -6.43 13.40
CA ILE A 60 -7.53 -5.81 13.42
C ILE A 60 -8.37 -6.41 14.55
N ILE A 61 -8.36 -7.74 14.70
CA ILE A 61 -9.11 -8.41 15.77
C ILE A 61 -8.61 -7.98 17.15
N HIS A 62 -7.30 -7.93 17.35
CA HIS A 62 -6.69 -7.45 18.59
C HIS A 62 -7.05 -5.99 18.89
N ALA A 63 -7.05 -5.14 17.86
CA ALA A 63 -7.46 -3.73 18.00
C ALA A 63 -8.95 -3.58 18.37
N ILE A 64 -9.82 -4.47 17.92
CA ILE A 64 -11.24 -4.51 18.31
C ILE A 64 -11.38 -4.97 19.76
N HIS A 65 -10.68 -6.04 20.14
CA HIS A 65 -10.70 -6.56 21.52
C HIS A 65 -10.13 -5.56 22.53
N SER A 66 -9.07 -4.85 22.19
CA SER A 66 -8.48 -3.83 23.08
C SER A 66 -9.42 -2.64 23.35
N ARG A 67 -10.44 -2.46 22.52
CA ARG A 67 -11.51 -1.47 22.73
C ARG A 67 -12.70 -2.02 23.53
N GLY A 68 -12.57 -3.22 24.13
CA GLY A 68 -13.58 -3.83 24.98
C GLY A 68 -14.70 -4.58 24.24
N VAL A 69 -14.59 -4.76 22.92
CA VAL A 69 -15.58 -5.53 22.15
C VAL A 69 -15.19 -7.01 22.18
N THR A 70 -15.95 -7.81 22.94
CA THR A 70 -15.70 -9.26 23.11
C THR A 70 -16.76 -10.14 22.48
N ASP A 71 -17.94 -9.59 22.14
CA ASP A 71 -19.00 -10.34 21.48
C ASP A 71 -18.59 -10.71 20.05
N LYS A 72 -18.59 -12.01 19.75
CA LYS A 72 -18.18 -12.56 18.44
C LYS A 72 -18.92 -11.93 17.26
N LYS A 73 -20.22 -11.67 17.41
CA LYS A 73 -21.02 -11.05 16.33
C LYS A 73 -20.59 -9.61 16.05
N LEU A 74 -20.31 -8.85 17.11
CA LEU A 74 -19.83 -7.47 16.97
C LEU A 74 -18.41 -7.41 16.42
N VAL A 75 -17.53 -8.30 16.88
CA VAL A 75 -16.15 -8.42 16.34
C VAL A 75 -16.19 -8.70 14.84
N THR A 76 -16.96 -9.70 14.41
CA THR A 76 -17.11 -10.02 12.98
C THR A 76 -17.67 -8.84 12.19
N LYS A 77 -18.71 -8.18 12.71
CA LYS A 77 -19.32 -7.02 12.05
C LYS A 77 -18.30 -5.89 11.85
N TYR A 78 -17.56 -5.54 12.89
CA TYR A 78 -16.55 -4.47 12.78
C TYR A 78 -15.38 -4.85 11.89
N ALA A 79 -14.92 -6.12 11.93
CA ALA A 79 -13.89 -6.61 11.04
C ALA A 79 -14.32 -6.54 9.57
N VAL A 80 -15.54 -6.96 9.23
CA VAL A 80 -16.08 -6.87 7.86
C VAL A 80 -16.19 -5.41 7.40
N ILE A 81 -16.70 -4.52 8.24
CA ILE A 81 -16.80 -3.09 7.89
C ILE A 81 -15.41 -2.50 7.65
N ALA A 82 -14.45 -2.78 8.54
CA ALA A 82 -13.07 -2.31 8.39
C ALA A 82 -12.43 -2.84 7.10
N SER A 83 -12.66 -4.12 6.76
CA SER A 83 -12.15 -4.73 5.53
C SER A 83 -12.75 -4.10 4.27
N LEU A 84 -14.06 -3.81 4.27
CA LEU A 84 -14.72 -3.13 3.15
C LEU A 84 -14.18 -1.72 2.94
N ILE A 85 -14.04 -0.94 4.02
CA ILE A 85 -13.49 0.42 3.95
C ILE A 85 -12.05 0.38 3.43
N SER A 86 -11.23 -0.54 3.94
CA SER A 86 -9.84 -0.72 3.51
C SER A 86 -9.76 -1.14 2.04
N GLY A 87 -10.62 -2.07 1.59
CA GLY A 87 -10.68 -2.53 0.21
C GLY A 87 -11.04 -1.41 -0.76
N VAL A 88 -12.05 -0.59 -0.42
CA VAL A 88 -12.41 0.59 -1.22
C VAL A 88 -11.26 1.59 -1.26
N GLY A 89 -10.64 1.89 -0.12
CA GLY A 89 -9.50 2.80 -0.05
C GLY A 89 -8.32 2.32 -0.89
N LEU A 90 -7.99 1.03 -0.82
CA LEU A 90 -6.93 0.42 -1.61
C LEU A 90 -7.23 0.49 -3.12
N THR A 91 -8.46 0.19 -3.52
CA THR A 91 -8.90 0.30 -4.91
C THR A 91 -8.73 1.72 -5.45
N LEU A 92 -9.08 2.74 -4.67
CA LEU A 92 -8.90 4.14 -5.06
C LEU A 92 -7.42 4.50 -5.22
N VAL A 93 -6.54 4.00 -4.34
CA VAL A 93 -5.08 4.20 -4.47
C VAL A 93 -4.56 3.55 -5.74
N TYR A 94 -4.93 2.30 -6.03
CA TYR A 94 -4.50 1.61 -7.26
C TYR A 94 -5.01 2.30 -8.53
N LEU A 95 -6.25 2.76 -8.55
CA LEU A 95 -6.78 3.53 -9.68
C LEU A 95 -6.03 4.85 -9.89
N SER A 96 -5.64 5.52 -8.80
CA SER A 96 -4.84 6.75 -8.87
C SER A 96 -3.44 6.48 -9.43
N LEU A 97 -2.77 5.43 -8.94
CA LEU A 97 -1.45 5.02 -9.43
C LEU A 97 -1.49 4.55 -10.88
N PHE A 98 -2.54 3.82 -11.27
CA PHE A 98 -2.75 3.42 -12.66
C PHE A 98 -2.87 4.64 -13.58
N LYS A 99 -3.74 5.60 -13.22
CA LYS A 99 -3.91 6.82 -14.00
C LYS A 99 -2.62 7.62 -14.10
N LEU A 100 -1.87 7.72 -13.01
CA LEU A 100 -0.58 8.38 -12.96
C LEU A 100 0.43 7.69 -13.88
N GLY A 101 0.51 6.35 -13.82
CA GLY A 101 1.42 5.56 -14.68
C GLY A 101 1.13 5.74 -16.17
N VAL A 102 -0.14 5.66 -16.55
CA VAL A 102 -0.56 5.88 -17.94
C VAL A 102 -0.23 7.30 -18.43
N GLY A 103 -0.44 8.31 -17.57
CA GLY A 103 -0.17 9.72 -17.91
C GLY A 103 1.32 10.11 -17.91
N SER A 104 2.20 9.25 -17.44
CA SER A 104 3.64 9.55 -17.28
C SER A 104 4.51 9.03 -18.45
N HIS A 105 3.92 8.47 -19.49
CA HIS A 105 4.66 7.86 -20.60
C HIS A 105 5.64 8.83 -21.27
N GLU A 106 5.23 10.08 -21.47
CA GLU A 106 6.10 11.11 -22.06
C GLU A 106 7.19 11.60 -21.11
N ALA A 107 6.89 11.64 -19.82
CA ALA A 107 7.85 12.11 -18.80
C ALA A 107 8.91 11.05 -18.45
N ALA A 108 8.61 9.76 -18.65
CA ALA A 108 9.50 8.66 -18.29
C ALA A 108 9.39 7.48 -19.29
N PRO A 109 9.75 7.67 -20.59
CA PRO A 109 9.51 6.66 -21.63
C PRO A 109 10.29 5.36 -21.45
N ASN A 110 11.40 5.38 -20.72
CA ASN A 110 12.27 4.21 -20.47
C ASN A 110 12.46 3.94 -18.98
N ALA A 111 11.45 4.20 -18.16
CA ALA A 111 11.57 3.98 -16.73
C ALA A 111 11.75 2.49 -16.41
N ALA A 112 12.81 2.16 -15.68
CA ALA A 112 13.12 0.80 -15.27
C ALA A 112 12.19 0.27 -14.15
N ASN A 113 11.52 1.17 -13.42
CA ASN A 113 10.61 0.81 -12.34
C ASN A 113 9.59 1.92 -12.04
N GLY A 114 8.55 1.56 -11.26
CA GLY A 114 7.48 2.49 -10.90
C GLY A 114 7.92 3.69 -10.05
N ALA A 115 9.02 3.60 -9.31
CA ALA A 115 9.53 4.71 -8.52
C ALA A 115 10.05 5.85 -9.41
N ILE A 116 10.72 5.51 -10.52
CA ILE A 116 11.19 6.48 -11.51
C ILE A 116 10.01 7.16 -12.18
N ILE A 117 8.96 6.41 -12.53
CA ILE A 117 7.73 6.96 -13.12
C ILE A 117 7.10 7.96 -12.14
N LEU A 118 6.95 7.57 -10.89
CA LEU A 118 6.35 8.40 -9.85
C LEU A 118 7.14 9.69 -9.62
N HIS A 119 8.48 9.57 -9.57
CA HIS A 119 9.38 10.71 -9.42
C HIS A 119 9.27 11.68 -10.60
N ALA A 120 9.32 11.17 -11.84
CA ALA A 120 9.21 11.98 -13.05
C ALA A 120 7.87 12.72 -13.10
N TYR A 121 6.76 12.03 -12.77
CA TYR A 121 5.45 12.66 -12.70
C TYR A 121 5.39 13.79 -11.68
N VAL A 122 5.83 13.52 -10.45
CA VAL A 122 5.78 14.50 -9.37
C VAL A 122 6.69 15.69 -9.65
N GLN A 123 7.85 15.45 -10.25
CA GLN A 123 8.75 16.52 -10.66
C GLN A 123 8.14 17.37 -11.78
N HIS A 124 7.47 16.76 -12.76
CA HIS A 124 6.77 17.49 -13.82
C HIS A 124 5.59 18.30 -13.28
N ALA A 125 4.83 17.74 -12.32
CA ALA A 125 3.63 18.37 -11.78
C ALA A 125 3.90 19.46 -10.72
N PHE A 126 4.91 19.27 -9.87
CA PHE A 126 5.16 20.08 -8.68
C PHE A 126 6.60 20.61 -8.58
N GLY A 127 7.48 20.30 -9.54
CA GLY A 127 8.88 20.71 -9.53
C GLY A 127 9.70 20.11 -8.37
N ASP A 128 10.75 20.80 -7.95
CA ASP A 128 11.68 20.31 -6.90
C ASP A 128 11.04 20.15 -5.52
N ILE A 129 10.06 20.98 -5.20
CA ILE A 129 9.28 20.86 -3.95
C ILE A 129 8.49 19.54 -3.95
N GLY A 130 7.95 19.15 -5.09
CA GLY A 130 7.28 17.88 -5.27
C GLY A 130 8.20 16.68 -5.05
N SER A 131 9.41 16.73 -5.56
CA SER A 131 10.43 15.68 -5.35
C SER A 131 10.78 15.50 -3.87
N LEU A 132 10.93 16.60 -3.14
CA LEU A 132 11.18 16.55 -1.69
C LEU A 132 9.99 15.96 -0.93
N PHE A 133 8.77 16.38 -1.29
CA PHE A 133 7.52 15.84 -0.72
C PHE A 133 7.40 14.34 -0.99
N LEU A 134 7.67 13.89 -2.21
CA LEU A 134 7.63 12.48 -2.60
C LEU A 134 8.64 11.65 -1.79
N THR A 135 9.87 12.15 -1.65
CA THR A 135 10.91 11.48 -0.86
C THR A 135 10.47 11.30 0.60
N GLY A 136 9.94 12.35 1.22
CA GLY A 136 9.38 12.28 2.57
C GLY A 136 8.21 11.30 2.68
N MET A 137 7.33 11.28 1.68
CA MET A 137 6.18 10.38 1.63
C MET A 137 6.62 8.90 1.50
N ILE A 138 7.59 8.61 0.64
CA ILE A 138 8.14 7.25 0.47
C ILE A 138 8.81 6.80 1.76
N PHE A 139 9.62 7.65 2.39
CA PHE A 139 10.28 7.35 3.66
C PHE A 139 9.26 7.01 4.75
N LEU A 140 8.24 7.85 4.93
CA LEU A 140 7.15 7.61 5.89
C LEU A 140 6.39 6.32 5.57
N ALA A 141 6.09 6.07 4.30
CA ALA A 141 5.40 4.88 3.87
C ALA A 141 6.19 3.61 4.20
N CYS A 142 7.49 3.58 3.89
CA CYS A 142 8.37 2.46 4.20
C CYS A 142 8.48 2.23 5.71
N MET A 143 8.66 3.30 6.49
CA MET A 143 8.76 3.22 7.95
C MET A 143 7.48 2.66 8.58
N VAL A 144 6.31 3.17 8.20
CA VAL A 144 5.03 2.69 8.73
C VAL A 144 4.78 1.23 8.34
N THR A 145 5.13 0.85 7.11
CA THR A 145 4.97 -0.52 6.63
C THR A 145 5.92 -1.48 7.36
N ALA A 146 7.19 -1.11 7.53
CA ALA A 146 8.16 -1.92 8.26
C ALA A 146 7.73 -2.16 9.72
N ILE A 147 7.29 -1.10 10.42
CA ILE A 147 6.77 -1.23 11.78
C ILE A 147 5.52 -2.13 11.80
N GLY A 148 4.57 -1.89 10.90
CA GLY A 148 3.32 -2.66 10.84
C GLY A 148 3.56 -4.15 10.57
N LEU A 149 4.42 -4.49 9.62
CA LEU A 149 4.76 -5.88 9.30
C LEU A 149 5.50 -6.55 10.46
N THR A 150 6.47 -5.89 11.05
CA THR A 150 7.23 -6.44 12.19
C THR A 150 6.31 -6.72 13.37
N CYS A 151 5.40 -5.79 13.71
CA CYS A 151 4.42 -5.99 14.77
C CYS A 151 3.47 -7.15 14.46
N ALA A 152 2.90 -7.18 13.25
CA ALA A 152 1.95 -8.22 12.86
C ALA A 152 2.59 -9.61 12.84
N CYS A 153 3.81 -9.74 12.31
CA CYS A 153 4.54 -11.00 12.34
C CYS A 153 4.91 -11.42 13.77
N ALA A 154 5.36 -10.48 14.60
CA ALA A 154 5.71 -10.77 15.99
C ALA A 154 4.49 -11.22 16.81
N GLU A 155 3.31 -10.62 16.61
CA GLU A 155 2.05 -11.04 17.23
C GLU A 155 1.68 -12.46 16.79
N TYR A 156 1.67 -12.71 15.48
CA TYR A 156 1.35 -14.02 14.91
C TYR A 156 2.27 -15.13 15.45
N PHE A 157 3.58 -14.91 15.40
CA PHE A 157 4.55 -15.91 15.89
C PHE A 157 4.53 -16.05 17.40
N SER A 158 4.21 -15.00 18.16
CA SER A 158 4.07 -15.07 19.61
C SER A 158 2.91 -15.98 20.02
N GLU A 159 1.80 -15.92 19.31
CA GLU A 159 0.66 -16.82 19.55
C GLU A 159 0.99 -18.27 19.17
N LEU A 160 1.70 -18.47 18.05
CA LEU A 160 2.03 -19.80 17.54
C LEU A 160 3.10 -20.50 18.37
N THR A 161 4.19 -19.78 18.74
CA THR A 161 5.36 -20.37 19.39
C THR A 161 5.40 -20.18 20.90
N LYS A 162 4.51 -19.36 21.48
CA LYS A 162 4.50 -18.94 22.88
C LYS A 162 5.79 -18.21 23.32
N ILE A 163 6.61 -17.75 22.38
CA ILE A 163 7.77 -16.93 22.66
C ILE A 163 7.29 -15.49 22.96
N PRO A 164 7.89 -14.81 23.95
CA PRO A 164 7.53 -13.43 24.27
C PRO A 164 7.65 -12.49 23.06
N TYR A 165 6.62 -11.69 22.82
CA TYR A 165 6.54 -10.72 21.72
C TYR A 165 7.82 -9.89 21.51
N LYS A 166 8.41 -9.39 22.62
CA LYS A 166 9.64 -8.56 22.57
C LYS A 166 10.82 -9.30 21.95
N ILE A 167 10.99 -10.58 22.27
CA ILE A 167 12.10 -11.40 21.71
C ILE A 167 11.90 -11.58 20.20
N LEU A 168 10.68 -11.86 19.78
CA LEU A 168 10.36 -12.02 18.35
C LEU A 168 10.58 -10.75 17.56
N VAL A 169 10.23 -9.58 18.09
CA VAL A 169 10.53 -8.29 17.45
C VAL A 169 12.05 -8.15 17.21
N PHE A 170 12.89 -8.44 18.21
CA PHE A 170 14.34 -8.35 18.04
C PHE A 170 14.87 -9.37 17.04
N ILE A 171 14.35 -10.59 17.02
CA ILE A 171 14.73 -11.63 16.04
C ILE A 171 14.35 -11.18 14.63
N LEU A 172 13.13 -10.69 14.41
CA LEU A 172 12.65 -10.25 13.10
C LEU A 172 13.45 -9.04 12.58
N ILE A 173 13.75 -8.07 13.44
CA ILE A 173 14.59 -6.94 13.09
C ILE A 173 15.99 -7.43 12.72
N GLY A 174 16.61 -8.29 13.52
CA GLY A 174 17.94 -8.86 13.23
C GLY A 174 17.95 -9.61 11.91
N PHE A 175 16.93 -10.41 11.61
CA PHE A 175 16.81 -11.16 10.36
C PHE A 175 16.60 -10.24 9.13
N SER A 176 16.01 -9.07 9.33
CA SER A 176 15.78 -8.08 8.26
C SER A 176 17.06 -7.36 7.79
N PHE A 177 18.17 -7.48 8.54
CA PHE A 177 19.48 -6.91 8.16
C PHE A 177 20.38 -7.86 7.39
N ILE A 178 20.00 -9.12 7.24
CA ILE A 178 20.74 -10.14 6.48
C ILE A 178 20.15 -10.29 5.09
#